data_d35fa8b027520dc47e4f4ff24922d3d3
#
_entry.id   d35fa8b027520dc47e4f4ff24922d3d3
#
_cell.length_a   1.000
_cell.length_b   1.000
_cell.length_c   1.000
_cell.angle_alpha   90.00
_cell.angle_beta   90.00
_cell.angle_gamma   90.00
#
_symmetry.space_group_name_H-M   'P 1'
#
loop_
_entity.id
_entity.type
_entity.pdbx_description
1 polymer ?
#
loop_
_entity_poly.entity_id
_entity_poly.type
_entity_poly.pdbx_seq_one_letter_code
_entity_poly.pdbx_strand_id
1 'polypeptide(L)'
;MTKKQGVHRSPLFYVGDKYKLINEIKTHFPQHIGRLIEPFVGGGSVFMNVDANEFLLNDIDSFVIAIHKMLCSYVDREDEFFKEFFDIVKKYNLSLSYKKNTVPKELKESFPKTYFAKYNKEAYSQLRDDFNKGGKQDIIQLYALLIYGFNRTLRFNKKGDFNQPVGNVDFNQNTYNAIVDYFTQLKDKNVVWYNEDFRVFLNNIDYREDDLVYLDPPYLITFSEYNKLWNEETEREFLNLIDDLNKRDIKFAISNVTHYKGKVNNLFLEWSKHYNSFPIKSNYISFHDNTVKNFNEVLVTNF
;
A
#
# COMPACT_ATOMS: atom_id res chain seq x y z
N MET A 1 12.29 21.54 21.47
CA MET A 1 12.05 21.60 20.01
C MET A 1 11.87 20.17 19.54
N THR A 2 10.63 19.70 19.43
CA THR A 2 10.32 18.39 18.85
C THR A 2 10.71 18.41 17.37
N LYS A 3 11.70 17.61 16.98
CA LYS A 3 11.98 17.33 15.58
C LYS A 3 10.65 16.89 14.93
N LYS A 4 10.18 17.58 13.87
CA LYS A 4 9.12 17.03 13.02
C LYS A 4 9.61 15.66 12.56
N GLN A 5 9.05 14.59 13.11
CA GLN A 5 9.29 13.25 12.57
C GLN A 5 8.85 13.28 11.11
N GLY A 6 9.76 12.93 10.20
CA GLY A 6 9.46 12.82 8.79
C GLY A 6 8.41 11.72 8.58
N VAL A 7 7.63 11.80 7.52
CA VAL A 7 6.71 10.73 7.15
C VAL A 7 7.50 9.60 6.50
N HIS A 8 7.32 8.38 7.00
CA HIS A 8 7.93 7.16 6.49
C HIS A 8 7.14 6.63 5.31
N ARG A 9 7.80 6.47 4.17
CA ARG A 9 7.16 5.99 2.94
C ARG A 9 7.32 4.49 2.80
N SER A 10 6.21 3.80 2.53
CA SER A 10 6.25 2.37 2.25
C SER A 10 7.13 2.04 1.03
N PRO A 11 7.97 0.98 1.10
CA PRO A 11 8.77 0.51 -0.03
C PRO A 11 7.94 -0.21 -1.10
N LEU A 12 6.67 -0.49 -0.86
CA LEU A 12 5.75 -1.04 -1.87
C LEU A 12 5.24 0.05 -2.81
N PHE A 13 5.30 1.33 -2.41
CA PHE A 13 4.78 2.45 -3.21
C PHE A 13 3.35 2.21 -3.71
N TYR A 14 2.55 1.59 -2.88
CA TYR A 14 1.23 1.09 -3.21
C TYR A 14 0.29 2.19 -3.71
N VAL A 15 -0.52 1.87 -4.72
CA VAL A 15 -1.51 2.83 -5.25
C VAL A 15 -2.61 3.05 -4.20
N GLY A 16 -2.89 4.30 -3.90
CA GLY A 16 -3.88 4.66 -2.87
C GLY A 16 -3.31 4.73 -1.44
N ASP A 17 -1.98 4.57 -1.27
CA ASP A 17 -1.35 4.67 0.05
C ASP A 17 -1.64 6.02 0.73
N LYS A 18 -1.67 6.03 2.06
CA LYS A 18 -1.95 7.21 2.87
C LYS A 18 -0.73 8.06 3.19
N TYR A 19 0.42 7.80 2.54
CA TYR A 19 1.69 8.48 2.79
C TYR A 19 1.59 10.01 2.88
N LYS A 20 0.82 10.63 1.97
CA LYS A 20 0.66 12.09 1.95
C LYS A 20 -0.32 12.62 2.99
N LEU A 21 -1.18 11.77 3.50
CA LEU A 21 -2.32 12.13 4.36
C LEU A 21 -2.10 11.72 5.82
N ILE A 22 -1.12 10.85 6.06
CA ILE A 22 -0.94 10.21 7.38
C ILE A 22 -0.73 11.21 8.51
N ASN A 23 -0.04 12.33 8.26
CA ASN A 23 0.14 13.35 9.28
C ASN A 23 -1.18 14.02 9.70
N GLU A 24 -2.14 14.16 8.79
CA GLU A 24 -3.47 14.66 9.09
C GLU A 24 -4.33 13.57 9.73
N ILE A 25 -4.35 12.37 9.16
CA ILE A 25 -5.12 11.23 9.66
C ILE A 25 -4.79 10.94 11.13
N LYS A 26 -3.50 10.83 11.47
CA LYS A 26 -3.09 10.48 12.83
C LYS A 26 -3.37 11.56 13.89
N THR A 27 -3.66 12.81 13.49
CA THR A 27 -4.11 13.83 14.46
C THR A 27 -5.48 13.54 15.05
N HIS A 28 -6.24 12.67 14.39
CA HIS A 28 -7.56 12.22 14.83
C HIS A 28 -7.50 10.87 15.57
N PHE A 29 -6.32 10.27 15.74
CA PHE A 29 -6.17 9.00 16.45
C PHE A 29 -6.09 9.22 17.97
N PRO A 30 -6.43 8.20 18.79
CA PRO A 30 -6.20 8.25 20.22
C PRO A 30 -4.71 8.52 20.54
N GLN A 31 -4.45 9.19 21.66
CA GLN A 31 -3.07 9.46 22.11
C GLN A 31 -2.29 8.19 22.44
N HIS A 32 -2.99 7.16 22.92
CA HIS A 32 -2.44 5.85 23.21
C HIS A 32 -3.19 4.79 22.41
N ILE A 33 -2.43 3.93 21.74
CA ILE A 33 -2.92 2.78 20.99
C ILE A 33 -2.18 1.54 21.49
N GLY A 34 -2.90 0.62 22.13
CA GLY A 34 -2.32 -0.65 22.56
C GLY A 34 -2.04 -1.54 21.35
N ARG A 35 -3.07 -1.76 20.51
CA ARG A 35 -2.91 -2.45 19.25
C ARG A 35 -3.51 -1.65 18.09
N LEU A 36 -2.74 -1.52 17.01
CA LEU A 36 -3.27 -1.07 15.72
C LEU A 36 -3.66 -2.30 14.89
N ILE A 37 -4.92 -2.32 14.43
CA ILE A 37 -5.51 -3.40 13.65
C ILE A 37 -5.86 -2.87 12.27
N GLU A 38 -5.19 -3.35 11.21
CA GLU A 38 -5.43 -2.93 9.83
C GLU A 38 -5.94 -4.11 8.98
N PRO A 39 -7.26 -4.21 8.71
CA PRO A 39 -7.83 -5.24 7.84
C PRO A 39 -7.44 -5.13 6.38
N PHE A 40 -7.01 -3.95 5.94
CA PHE A 40 -6.63 -3.58 4.57
C PHE A 40 -5.27 -2.86 4.60
N VAL A 41 -4.20 -3.58 4.93
CA VAL A 41 -2.90 -2.94 5.14
C VAL A 41 -2.28 -2.38 3.87
N GLY A 42 -2.56 -2.99 2.71
CA GLY A 42 -2.01 -2.57 1.43
C GLY A 42 -0.50 -2.34 1.49
N GLY A 43 -0.05 -1.14 1.17
CA GLY A 43 1.36 -0.75 1.26
C GLY A 43 1.89 -0.56 2.68
N GLY A 44 1.03 -0.50 3.71
CA GLY A 44 1.45 -0.35 5.10
C GLY A 44 1.85 1.06 5.53
N SER A 45 1.36 2.08 4.83
CA SER A 45 1.72 3.48 5.14
C SER A 45 1.26 3.92 6.52
N VAL A 46 0.20 3.32 7.08
CA VAL A 46 -0.34 3.75 8.38
C VAL A 46 0.45 3.11 9.50
N PHE A 47 0.62 1.80 9.54
CA PHE A 47 1.39 1.16 10.62
C PHE A 47 2.84 1.64 10.70
N MET A 48 3.45 2.02 9.58
CA MET A 48 4.81 2.58 9.57
C MET A 48 4.91 3.93 10.29
N ASN A 49 3.82 4.69 10.36
CA ASN A 49 3.79 6.07 10.84
C ASN A 49 3.00 6.25 12.14
N VAL A 50 2.51 5.18 12.73
CA VAL A 50 1.74 5.18 13.98
C VAL A 50 2.51 4.41 15.05
N ASP A 51 2.45 4.90 16.27
CA ASP A 51 3.02 4.23 17.44
C ASP A 51 1.92 3.40 18.12
N ALA A 52 2.18 2.10 18.29
CA ALA A 52 1.35 1.16 19.02
C ALA A 52 2.24 0.05 19.62
N ASN A 53 1.76 -0.66 20.64
CA ASN A 53 2.53 -1.74 21.26
C ASN A 53 2.54 -3.01 20.40
N GLU A 54 1.47 -3.23 19.62
CA GLU A 54 1.30 -4.39 18.75
C GLU A 54 0.56 -3.99 17.46
N PHE A 55 0.85 -4.69 16.36
CA PHE A 55 0.25 -4.44 15.05
C PHE A 55 -0.32 -5.73 14.50
N LEU A 56 -1.64 -5.78 14.25
CA LEU A 56 -2.31 -6.88 13.57
C LEU A 56 -2.65 -6.42 12.14
N LEU A 57 -1.89 -6.89 11.17
CA LEU A 57 -1.91 -6.39 9.80
C LEU A 57 -2.41 -7.47 8.84
N ASN A 58 -3.49 -7.18 8.14
CA ASN A 58 -4.14 -8.10 7.21
C ASN A 58 -4.29 -7.49 5.81
N ASP A 59 -4.24 -8.32 4.81
CA ASP A 59 -4.72 -8.03 3.46
C ASP A 59 -5.18 -9.31 2.79
N ILE A 60 -6.19 -9.20 1.92
CA ILE A 60 -6.67 -10.34 1.15
C ILE A 60 -5.68 -10.74 0.05
N ASP A 61 -4.86 -9.80 -0.44
CA ASP A 61 -3.84 -10.07 -1.45
C ASP A 61 -2.63 -10.79 -0.83
N SER A 62 -2.53 -12.08 -1.09
CA SER A 62 -1.46 -12.93 -0.57
C SER A 62 -0.06 -12.48 -1.01
N PHE A 63 0.07 -11.84 -2.17
CA PHE A 63 1.36 -11.34 -2.64
C PHE A 63 1.77 -10.04 -1.93
N VAL A 64 0.83 -9.18 -1.57
CA VAL A 64 1.10 -8.03 -0.70
C VAL A 64 1.66 -8.50 0.63
N ILE A 65 0.97 -9.44 1.29
CA ILE A 65 1.42 -10.01 2.56
C ILE A 65 2.76 -10.77 2.41
N ALA A 66 2.96 -11.50 1.32
CA ALA A 66 4.22 -12.19 1.07
C ALA A 66 5.40 -11.22 0.93
N ILE A 67 5.22 -10.08 0.25
CA ILE A 67 6.25 -9.04 0.15
C ILE A 67 6.56 -8.45 1.52
N HIS A 68 5.54 -8.11 2.33
CA HIS A 68 5.76 -7.60 3.68
C HIS A 68 6.51 -8.63 4.56
N LYS A 69 6.08 -9.90 4.57
CA LYS A 69 6.75 -10.98 5.32
C LYS A 69 8.19 -11.19 4.85
N MET A 70 8.43 -11.15 3.53
CA MET A 70 9.77 -11.25 2.96
C MET A 70 10.64 -10.08 3.45
N LEU A 71 10.20 -8.82 3.32
CA LEU A 71 10.95 -7.67 3.81
C LEU A 71 11.20 -7.76 5.33
N CYS A 72 10.18 -8.12 6.13
CA CYS A 72 10.32 -8.36 7.56
C CYS A 72 11.44 -9.36 7.89
N SER A 73 11.59 -10.41 7.10
CA SER A 73 12.61 -11.44 7.34
C SER A 73 14.05 -10.94 7.17
N TYR A 74 14.24 -9.77 6.53
CA TYR A 74 15.55 -9.13 6.33
C TYR A 74 15.82 -7.95 7.29
N VAL A 75 14.91 -7.63 8.20
CA VAL A 75 15.21 -6.73 9.32
C VAL A 75 16.44 -7.28 10.03
N ASP A 76 17.47 -6.52 10.32
CA ASP A 76 18.79 -6.93 10.81
C ASP A 76 19.70 -7.69 9.79
N ARG A 77 19.26 -7.90 8.55
CA ARG A 77 20.04 -8.52 7.46
C ARG A 77 19.93 -7.71 6.16
N GLU A 78 19.97 -6.40 6.26
CA GLU A 78 19.76 -5.46 5.14
C GLU A 78 20.74 -5.70 3.98
N ASP A 79 22.02 -5.96 4.32
CA ASP A 79 23.06 -6.20 3.30
C ASP A 79 22.77 -7.47 2.48
N GLU A 80 22.20 -8.52 3.10
CA GLU A 80 21.79 -9.75 2.40
C GLU A 80 20.64 -9.43 1.42
N PHE A 81 19.62 -8.71 1.88
CA PHE A 81 18.53 -8.30 1.02
C PHE A 81 19.03 -7.52 -0.20
N PHE A 82 19.85 -6.48 0.00
CA PHE A 82 20.36 -5.68 -1.11
C PHE A 82 21.27 -6.48 -2.04
N LYS A 83 22.04 -7.42 -1.51
CA LYS A 83 22.85 -8.32 -2.33
C LYS A 83 21.96 -9.17 -3.24
N GLU A 84 20.98 -9.87 -2.68
CA GLU A 84 20.09 -10.74 -3.44
C GLU A 84 19.27 -9.96 -4.46
N PHE A 85 18.72 -8.80 -4.07
CA PHE A 85 18.00 -7.92 -4.97
C PHE A 85 18.87 -7.42 -6.14
N PHE A 86 20.11 -6.98 -5.86
CA PHE A 86 21.01 -6.49 -6.90
C PHE A 86 21.57 -7.62 -7.77
N ASP A 87 21.67 -8.84 -7.27
CA ASP A 87 22.00 -10.02 -8.08
C ASP A 87 20.90 -10.30 -9.12
N ILE A 88 19.62 -10.12 -8.77
CA ILE A 88 18.50 -10.18 -9.74
C ILE A 88 18.64 -9.05 -10.76
N VAL A 89 18.84 -7.81 -10.33
CA VAL A 89 19.00 -6.66 -11.24
C VAL A 89 20.15 -6.89 -12.23
N LYS A 90 21.26 -7.42 -11.77
CA LYS A 90 22.42 -7.76 -12.60
C LYS A 90 22.13 -8.94 -13.55
N LYS A 91 21.50 -10.02 -13.05
CA LYS A 91 21.16 -11.22 -13.84
C LYS A 91 20.33 -10.85 -15.08
N TYR A 92 19.36 -9.96 -14.91
CA TYR A 92 18.46 -9.54 -16.00
C TYR A 92 18.93 -8.26 -16.74
N ASN A 93 20.06 -7.67 -16.33
CA ASN A 93 20.57 -6.41 -16.91
C ASN A 93 19.55 -5.25 -16.84
N LEU A 94 18.85 -5.12 -15.71
CA LEU A 94 17.96 -4.00 -15.44
C LEU A 94 18.77 -2.73 -15.12
N SER A 95 18.22 -1.55 -15.42
CA SER A 95 18.87 -0.28 -15.04
C SER A 95 18.89 -0.11 -13.52
N LEU A 96 19.92 0.57 -13.00
CA LEU A 96 20.11 0.78 -11.57
C LEU A 96 20.68 2.18 -11.31
N SER A 97 19.80 3.18 -11.35
CA SER A 97 20.26 4.59 -11.19
C SER A 97 20.79 4.87 -9.79
N TYR A 98 20.39 4.12 -8.76
CA TYR A 98 20.98 4.15 -7.43
C TYR A 98 22.50 3.97 -7.42
N LYS A 99 23.03 3.05 -8.22
CA LYS A 99 24.50 2.80 -8.37
C LYS A 99 25.11 3.52 -9.57
N LYS A 100 24.46 4.57 -10.08
CA LYS A 100 24.90 5.34 -11.27
C LYS A 100 25.02 4.50 -12.55
N ASN A 101 24.56 3.24 -12.56
CA ASN A 101 24.36 2.46 -13.77
C ASN A 101 23.13 2.97 -14.48
N THR A 102 23.32 3.99 -15.31
CA THR A 102 22.25 4.75 -15.92
C THR A 102 22.02 4.32 -17.36
N VAL A 103 20.77 4.48 -17.78
CA VAL A 103 20.37 4.34 -19.20
C VAL A 103 21.25 5.21 -20.10
N PRO A 104 21.67 4.74 -21.29
CA PRO A 104 22.46 5.50 -22.25
C PRO A 104 21.88 6.89 -22.56
N LYS A 105 22.76 7.87 -22.80
CA LYS A 105 22.35 9.26 -23.04
C LYS A 105 21.49 9.39 -24.29
N GLU A 106 21.85 8.68 -25.33
CA GLU A 106 21.14 8.66 -26.62
C GLU A 106 19.69 8.16 -26.46
N LEU A 107 19.48 7.18 -25.57
CA LEU A 107 18.15 6.67 -25.29
C LEU A 107 17.30 7.68 -24.48
N LYS A 108 17.93 8.41 -23.55
CA LYS A 108 17.26 9.49 -22.79
C LYS A 108 16.85 10.64 -23.71
N GLU A 109 17.71 11.01 -24.64
CA GLU A 109 17.42 12.06 -25.63
C GLU A 109 16.32 11.66 -26.61
N SER A 110 16.35 10.41 -27.08
CA SER A 110 15.34 9.88 -28.00
C SER A 110 13.98 9.62 -27.36
N PHE A 111 13.96 9.29 -26.06
CA PHE A 111 12.74 8.93 -25.31
C PHE A 111 12.64 9.62 -23.94
N PRO A 112 12.60 10.97 -23.86
CA PRO A 112 12.74 11.71 -22.61
C PRO A 112 11.75 11.32 -21.50
N LYS A 113 10.55 10.86 -21.90
CA LYS A 113 9.47 10.50 -20.96
C LYS A 113 9.35 9.00 -20.70
N THR A 114 10.08 8.14 -21.44
CA THR A 114 9.89 6.68 -21.40
C THR A 114 11.18 5.88 -21.47
N TYR A 115 12.35 6.51 -21.27
CA TYR A 115 13.65 5.86 -21.47
C TYR A 115 13.90 4.67 -20.55
N PHE A 116 13.43 4.67 -19.29
CA PHE A 116 13.53 3.50 -18.42
C PHE A 116 12.69 2.34 -18.93
N ALA A 117 11.44 2.61 -19.33
CA ALA A 117 10.58 1.59 -19.89
C ALA A 117 11.16 0.99 -21.20
N LYS A 118 11.79 1.83 -22.04
CA LYS A 118 12.46 1.37 -23.27
C LYS A 118 13.68 0.51 -22.97
N TYR A 119 14.53 0.95 -22.04
CA TYR A 119 15.72 0.22 -21.67
C TYR A 119 15.43 -1.12 -21.02
N ASN A 120 14.50 -1.14 -20.05
CA ASN A 120 14.21 -2.33 -19.25
C ASN A 120 13.22 -3.30 -19.91
N LYS A 121 12.64 -2.99 -21.08
CA LYS A 121 11.51 -3.73 -21.65
C LYS A 121 11.76 -5.23 -21.79
N GLU A 122 12.86 -5.60 -22.42
CA GLU A 122 13.18 -7.01 -22.66
C GLU A 122 13.61 -7.72 -21.39
N ALA A 123 14.49 -7.10 -20.61
CA ALA A 123 14.96 -7.59 -19.32
C ALA A 123 13.81 -7.85 -18.33
N TYR A 124 12.88 -6.90 -18.25
CA TYR A 124 11.70 -7.02 -17.41
C TYR A 124 10.74 -8.13 -17.90
N SER A 125 10.58 -8.27 -19.22
CA SER A 125 9.75 -9.34 -19.77
C SER A 125 10.34 -10.72 -19.44
N GLN A 126 11.66 -10.88 -19.54
CA GLN A 126 12.33 -12.12 -19.18
C GLN A 126 12.20 -12.42 -17.67
N LEU A 127 12.44 -11.43 -16.80
CA LEU A 127 12.24 -11.58 -15.36
C LEU A 127 10.79 -12.03 -15.04
N ARG A 128 9.80 -11.41 -15.68
CA ARG A 128 8.38 -11.74 -15.52
C ARG A 128 8.07 -13.16 -15.97
N ASP A 129 8.59 -13.56 -17.12
CA ASP A 129 8.37 -14.89 -17.67
C ASP A 129 9.03 -15.98 -16.81
N ASP A 130 10.23 -15.71 -16.28
CA ASP A 130 10.94 -16.62 -15.37
C ASP A 130 10.21 -16.75 -14.03
N PHE A 131 9.72 -15.63 -13.47
CA PHE A 131 8.89 -15.63 -12.26
C PHE A 131 7.62 -16.48 -12.44
N ASN A 132 6.91 -16.29 -13.56
CA ASN A 132 5.69 -17.04 -13.83
C ASN A 132 5.99 -18.55 -14.03
N LYS A 133 7.05 -18.90 -14.75
CA LYS A 133 7.49 -20.30 -14.99
C LYS A 133 8.02 -20.95 -13.72
N GLY A 134 8.65 -20.19 -12.83
CA GLY A 134 9.18 -20.64 -11.54
C GLY A 134 8.13 -20.90 -10.46
N GLY A 135 6.86 -20.89 -10.82
CA GLY A 135 5.75 -21.15 -9.88
C GLY A 135 5.41 -19.97 -8.97
N LYS A 136 5.95 -18.78 -9.23
CA LYS A 136 5.63 -17.52 -8.53
C LYS A 136 6.02 -17.52 -7.05
N GLN A 137 7.02 -18.29 -6.68
CA GLN A 137 7.46 -18.48 -5.28
C GLN A 137 8.60 -17.55 -4.87
N ASP A 138 9.35 -17.02 -5.83
CA ASP A 138 10.45 -16.09 -5.54
C ASP A 138 9.93 -14.68 -5.30
N ILE A 139 9.72 -14.34 -4.03
CA ILE A 139 9.13 -13.06 -3.64
C ILE A 139 10.10 -11.88 -3.84
N ILE A 140 11.42 -12.11 -3.88
CA ILE A 140 12.37 -11.04 -4.23
C ILE A 140 12.26 -10.72 -5.73
N GLN A 141 12.09 -11.72 -6.61
CA GLN A 141 11.79 -11.48 -8.03
C GLN A 141 10.45 -10.74 -8.19
N LEU A 142 9.41 -11.11 -7.45
CA LEU A 142 8.14 -10.39 -7.45
C LEU A 142 8.32 -8.94 -7.00
N TYR A 143 9.12 -8.70 -5.97
CA TYR A 143 9.41 -7.35 -5.51
C TYR A 143 10.19 -6.55 -6.58
N ALA A 144 11.14 -7.15 -7.28
CA ALA A 144 11.80 -6.51 -8.42
C ALA A 144 10.79 -6.18 -9.53
N LEU A 145 9.86 -7.08 -9.86
CA LEU A 145 8.78 -6.83 -10.81
C LEU A 145 7.87 -5.67 -10.35
N LEU A 146 7.59 -5.55 -9.06
CA LEU A 146 6.85 -4.41 -8.50
C LEU A 146 7.63 -3.10 -8.70
N ILE A 147 8.91 -3.06 -8.33
CA ILE A 147 9.74 -1.84 -8.38
C ILE A 147 9.90 -1.32 -9.81
N TYR A 148 10.08 -2.20 -10.79
CA TYR A 148 10.26 -1.84 -12.20
C TYR A 148 8.95 -1.82 -13.00
N GLY A 149 7.83 -2.26 -12.41
CA GLY A 149 6.52 -2.34 -13.04
C GLY A 149 5.81 -0.99 -13.20
N PHE A 150 4.91 -0.93 -14.16
CA PHE A 150 4.09 0.25 -14.40
C PHE A 150 3.23 0.56 -13.18
N ASN A 151 3.30 1.80 -12.72
CA ASN A 151 2.63 2.31 -11.50
C ASN A 151 2.92 1.49 -10.23
N ARG A 152 3.93 0.62 -10.24
CA ARG A 152 4.26 -0.25 -9.10
C ARG A 152 3.02 -0.98 -8.57
N THR A 153 2.29 -1.63 -9.48
CA THR A 153 1.05 -2.35 -9.20
C THR A 153 1.26 -3.84 -9.35
N LEU A 154 0.80 -4.62 -8.39
CA LEU A 154 0.68 -6.07 -8.52
C LEU A 154 -0.56 -6.38 -9.37
N ARG A 155 -0.36 -7.01 -10.53
CA ARG A 155 -1.45 -7.40 -11.40
C ARG A 155 -1.22 -8.79 -11.96
N PHE A 156 -2.25 -9.62 -11.82
CA PHE A 156 -2.26 -10.98 -12.32
C PHE A 156 -3.43 -11.18 -13.30
N ASN A 157 -3.22 -12.00 -14.32
CA ASN A 157 -4.26 -12.37 -15.28
C ASN A 157 -5.19 -13.47 -14.70
N LYS A 158 -6.22 -13.83 -15.45
CA LYS A 158 -7.17 -14.89 -15.03
C LYS A 158 -6.55 -16.28 -14.83
N LYS A 159 -5.34 -16.51 -15.37
CA LYS A 159 -4.57 -17.75 -15.16
C LYS A 159 -3.67 -17.67 -13.93
N GLY A 160 -3.69 -16.54 -13.22
CA GLY A 160 -2.83 -16.28 -12.08
C GLY A 160 -1.38 -15.91 -12.46
N ASP A 161 -1.09 -15.55 -13.72
CA ASP A 161 0.24 -15.10 -14.10
C ASP A 161 0.39 -13.60 -13.88
N PHE A 162 1.53 -13.20 -13.33
CA PHE A 162 1.89 -11.80 -13.23
C PHE A 162 1.99 -11.18 -14.64
N ASN A 163 1.26 -10.09 -14.89
CA ASN A 163 1.12 -9.53 -16.23
C ASN A 163 1.23 -8.00 -16.30
N GLN A 164 1.76 -7.36 -15.25
CA GLN A 164 2.00 -5.92 -15.28
C GLN A 164 3.09 -5.59 -16.31
N PRO A 165 2.92 -4.56 -17.15
CA PRO A 165 3.96 -4.10 -18.05
C PRO A 165 5.08 -3.37 -17.31
N VAL A 166 6.24 -3.22 -17.98
CA VAL A 166 7.34 -2.42 -17.47
C VAL A 166 6.92 -0.96 -17.28
N GLY A 167 7.36 -0.34 -16.19
CA GLY A 167 7.19 1.07 -15.86
C GLY A 167 8.33 1.95 -16.38
N ASN A 168 8.12 3.26 -16.35
CA ASN A 168 9.19 4.23 -16.63
C ASN A 168 9.91 4.64 -15.35
N VAL A 169 10.42 3.66 -14.65
CA VAL A 169 11.08 3.79 -13.35
C VAL A 169 12.14 2.70 -13.21
N ASP A 170 13.11 2.93 -12.30
CA ASP A 170 14.06 1.92 -11.89
C ASP A 170 14.28 1.95 -10.37
N PHE A 171 15.18 1.12 -9.88
CA PHE A 171 15.64 1.18 -8.51
C PHE A 171 16.58 2.39 -8.34
N ASN A 172 16.10 3.41 -7.64
CA ASN A 172 16.77 4.69 -7.42
C ASN A 172 16.96 4.95 -5.92
N GLN A 173 17.59 6.13 -5.60
CA GLN A 173 17.86 6.52 -4.21
C GLN A 173 16.59 6.56 -3.33
N ASN A 174 15.44 7.00 -3.87
CA ASN A 174 14.20 7.04 -3.11
C ASN A 174 13.69 5.63 -2.76
N THR A 175 13.87 4.67 -3.69
CA THR A 175 13.53 3.27 -3.44
C THR A 175 14.44 2.67 -2.36
N TYR A 176 15.75 2.92 -2.45
CA TYR A 176 16.70 2.49 -1.43
C TYR A 176 16.34 3.06 -0.05
N ASN A 177 16.14 4.37 0.03
CA ASN A 177 15.79 5.03 1.29
C ASN A 177 14.50 4.50 1.90
N ALA A 178 13.47 4.24 1.07
CA ALA A 178 12.20 3.69 1.56
C ALA A 178 12.34 2.28 2.15
N ILE A 179 13.24 1.45 1.59
CA ILE A 179 13.51 0.11 2.11
C ILE A 179 14.28 0.18 3.43
N VAL A 180 15.33 1.00 3.50
CA VAL A 180 16.12 1.20 4.74
C VAL A 180 15.23 1.77 5.85
N ASP A 181 14.38 2.73 5.52
CA ASP A 181 13.43 3.32 6.45
C ASP A 181 12.42 2.28 6.95
N TYR A 182 11.91 1.41 6.06
CA TYR A 182 11.03 0.31 6.42
C TYR A 182 11.68 -0.66 7.40
N PHE A 183 12.91 -1.10 7.15
CA PHE A 183 13.65 -1.96 8.06
C PHE A 183 13.86 -1.28 9.42
N THR A 184 14.25 0.00 9.42
CA THR A 184 14.43 0.78 10.64
C THR A 184 13.13 0.87 11.46
N GLN A 185 11.99 1.12 10.80
CA GLN A 185 10.71 1.22 11.49
C GLN A 185 10.22 -0.13 12.03
N LEU A 186 10.51 -1.23 11.34
CA LEU A 186 10.05 -2.56 11.76
C LEU A 186 10.88 -3.18 12.87
N LYS A 187 12.12 -2.71 13.07
CA LYS A 187 13.03 -3.30 14.05
C LYS A 187 12.45 -3.40 15.46
N ASP A 188 11.70 -2.37 15.88
CA ASP A 188 11.14 -2.25 17.22
C ASP A 188 9.61 -2.48 17.25
N LYS A 189 8.99 -2.88 16.11
CA LYS A 189 7.55 -3.10 16.04
C LYS A 189 7.19 -4.58 16.20
N ASN A 190 6.26 -4.86 17.11
CA ASN A 190 5.65 -6.18 17.25
C ASN A 190 4.53 -6.35 16.21
N VAL A 191 4.82 -7.00 15.09
CA VAL A 191 3.91 -7.11 13.93
C VAL A 191 3.49 -8.55 13.71
N VAL A 192 2.18 -8.77 13.59
CA VAL A 192 1.57 -10.05 13.20
C VAL A 192 0.88 -9.89 11.85
N TRP A 193 1.26 -10.72 10.88
CA TRP A 193 0.74 -10.69 9.52
C TRP A 193 -0.32 -11.75 9.28
N TYR A 194 -1.48 -11.34 8.77
CA TYR A 194 -2.60 -12.18 8.37
C TYR A 194 -2.81 -12.09 6.86
N ASN A 195 -3.47 -13.10 6.27
CA ASN A 195 -3.89 -13.07 4.87
C ASN A 195 -5.29 -13.71 4.80
N GLU A 196 -6.27 -12.94 5.14
CA GLU A 196 -7.65 -13.39 5.29
C GLU A 196 -8.62 -12.37 4.66
N ASP A 197 -9.84 -12.83 4.34
CA ASP A 197 -10.93 -11.90 4.08
C ASP A 197 -11.19 -11.05 5.33
N PHE A 198 -11.46 -9.75 5.15
CA PHE A 198 -11.63 -8.81 6.26
C PHE A 198 -12.72 -9.23 7.24
N ARG A 199 -13.76 -9.94 6.77
CA ARG A 199 -14.86 -10.45 7.61
C ARG A 199 -14.36 -11.51 8.58
N VAL A 200 -13.55 -12.44 8.06
CA VAL A 200 -12.94 -13.51 8.85
C VAL A 200 -11.96 -12.91 9.85
N PHE A 201 -11.07 -12.06 9.37
CA PHE A 201 -10.06 -11.39 10.20
C PHE A 201 -10.70 -10.63 11.36
N LEU A 202 -11.65 -9.71 11.09
CA LEU A 202 -12.28 -8.89 12.13
C LEU A 202 -13.11 -9.71 13.12
N ASN A 203 -13.77 -10.78 12.68
CA ASN A 203 -14.57 -11.63 13.57
C ASN A 203 -13.73 -12.53 14.48
N ASN A 204 -12.49 -12.83 14.10
CA ASN A 204 -11.59 -13.71 14.87
C ASN A 204 -10.71 -12.96 15.89
N ILE A 205 -10.77 -11.63 15.95
CA ILE A 205 -9.98 -10.85 16.89
C ILE A 205 -10.64 -10.87 18.28
N ASP A 206 -9.85 -11.23 19.29
CA ASP A 206 -10.18 -10.98 20.70
C ASP A 206 -9.80 -9.55 21.05
N TYR A 207 -10.77 -8.62 20.93
CA TYR A 207 -10.57 -7.18 21.08
C TYR A 207 -10.26 -6.76 22.50
N ARG A 208 -9.43 -5.71 22.65
CA ARG A 208 -9.03 -5.06 23.90
C ARG A 208 -9.50 -3.60 23.93
N GLU A 209 -9.60 -3.03 25.10
CA GLU A 209 -10.10 -1.65 25.32
C GLU A 209 -9.23 -0.58 24.61
N ASP A 210 -7.92 -0.83 24.48
CA ASP A 210 -6.94 0.08 23.87
C ASP A 210 -6.66 -0.22 22.39
N ASP A 211 -7.50 -1.03 21.73
CA ASP A 211 -7.42 -1.29 20.30
C ASP A 211 -7.90 -0.09 19.48
N LEU A 212 -7.22 0.13 18.36
CA LEU A 212 -7.69 0.98 17.26
C LEU A 212 -7.75 0.16 15.98
N VAL A 213 -8.95 0.05 15.40
CA VAL A 213 -9.14 -0.54 14.08
C VAL A 213 -9.08 0.56 13.03
N TYR A 214 -8.02 0.58 12.22
CA TYR A 214 -7.92 1.50 11.08
C TYR A 214 -8.29 0.78 9.78
N LEU A 215 -9.22 1.38 9.03
CA LEU A 215 -9.80 0.77 7.83
C LEU A 215 -9.63 1.69 6.62
N ASP A 216 -9.03 1.16 5.58
CA ASP A 216 -8.88 1.80 4.27
C ASP A 216 -9.34 0.83 3.18
N PRO A 217 -10.66 0.53 3.12
CA PRO A 217 -11.21 -0.44 2.18
C PRO A 217 -11.12 0.06 0.74
N PRO A 218 -11.32 -0.82 -0.27
CA PRO A 218 -11.54 -0.39 -1.63
C PRO A 218 -12.74 0.58 -1.71
N TYR A 219 -12.61 1.69 -2.44
CA TYR A 219 -13.66 2.72 -2.50
C TYR A 219 -14.69 2.41 -3.58
N LEU A 220 -15.95 2.25 -3.20
CA LEU A 220 -17.07 1.84 -4.06
C LEU A 220 -17.19 2.64 -5.36
N ILE A 221 -16.95 3.96 -5.30
CA ILE A 221 -17.15 4.88 -6.43
C ILE A 221 -15.89 5.16 -7.25
N THR A 222 -14.73 4.64 -6.82
CA THR A 222 -13.47 4.81 -7.55
C THR A 222 -13.21 3.62 -8.47
N PHE A 223 -12.30 3.79 -9.42
CA PHE A 223 -11.90 2.70 -10.31
C PHE A 223 -10.45 2.30 -10.00
N SER A 224 -10.27 1.08 -9.50
CA SER A 224 -8.94 0.47 -9.35
C SER A 224 -9.01 -1.04 -9.61
N GLU A 225 -7.86 -1.67 -9.85
CA GLU A 225 -7.77 -3.13 -9.98
C GLU A 225 -8.25 -3.84 -8.70
N TYR A 226 -8.08 -3.20 -7.54
CA TYR A 226 -8.45 -3.72 -6.22
C TYR A 226 -9.95 -3.66 -5.94
N ASN A 227 -10.71 -2.82 -6.66
CA ASN A 227 -12.16 -2.66 -6.46
C ASN A 227 -13.01 -3.71 -7.17
N LYS A 228 -12.40 -4.67 -7.89
CA LYS A 228 -13.14 -5.66 -8.69
C LYS A 228 -14.09 -6.54 -7.87
N LEU A 229 -13.76 -6.77 -6.61
CA LEU A 229 -14.53 -7.57 -5.67
C LEU A 229 -15.35 -6.72 -4.69
N TRP A 230 -15.29 -5.37 -4.81
CA TRP A 230 -15.98 -4.45 -3.92
C TRP A 230 -17.21 -3.88 -4.62
N ASN A 231 -18.38 -4.14 -4.08
CA ASN A 231 -19.67 -3.70 -4.60
C ASN A 231 -20.56 -3.19 -3.46
N GLU A 232 -21.78 -2.74 -3.76
CA GLU A 232 -22.70 -2.22 -2.73
C GLU A 232 -23.06 -3.25 -1.64
N GLU A 233 -23.17 -4.53 -1.98
CA GLU A 233 -23.45 -5.58 -1.02
C GLU A 233 -22.27 -5.74 -0.04
N THR A 234 -21.04 -5.82 -0.57
CA THR A 234 -19.82 -5.86 0.23
C THR A 234 -19.66 -4.63 1.10
N GLU A 235 -19.96 -3.44 0.56
CA GLU A 235 -19.94 -2.18 1.32
C GLU A 235 -20.95 -2.22 2.49
N ARG A 236 -22.18 -2.74 2.28
CA ARG A 236 -23.18 -2.88 3.35
C ARG A 236 -22.74 -3.86 4.43
N GLU A 237 -22.20 -5.01 4.03
CA GLU A 237 -21.64 -5.98 4.98
C GLU A 237 -20.51 -5.38 5.80
N PHE A 238 -19.60 -4.64 5.15
CA PHE A 238 -18.51 -3.93 5.79
C PHE A 238 -19.04 -2.93 6.83
N LEU A 239 -19.97 -2.04 6.46
CA LEU A 239 -20.54 -1.04 7.37
C LEU A 239 -21.27 -1.68 8.55
N ASN A 240 -21.99 -2.78 8.34
CA ASN A 240 -22.64 -3.54 9.42
C ASN A 240 -21.60 -4.10 10.42
N LEU A 241 -20.47 -4.63 9.93
CA LEU A 241 -19.39 -5.09 10.82
C LEU A 241 -18.82 -3.96 11.65
N ILE A 242 -18.69 -2.75 11.08
CA ILE A 242 -18.21 -1.60 11.81
C ILE A 242 -19.23 -1.13 12.88
N ASP A 243 -20.53 -1.18 12.57
CA ASP A 243 -21.56 -0.91 13.57
C ASP A 243 -21.52 -1.92 14.72
N ASP A 244 -21.16 -3.17 14.44
CA ASP A 244 -20.98 -4.20 15.50
C ASP A 244 -19.72 -3.95 16.34
N LEU A 245 -18.61 -3.44 15.75
CA LEU A 245 -17.47 -2.96 16.53
C LEU A 245 -17.86 -1.79 17.45
N ASN A 246 -18.65 -0.84 16.93
CA ASN A 246 -19.15 0.28 17.72
C ASN A 246 -20.00 -0.17 18.91
N LYS A 247 -20.91 -1.12 18.72
CA LYS A 247 -21.74 -1.70 19.81
C LYS A 247 -20.91 -2.38 20.90
N ARG A 248 -19.69 -2.78 20.56
CA ARG A 248 -18.72 -3.42 21.48
C ARG A 248 -17.71 -2.42 22.05
N ASP A 249 -17.92 -1.11 21.87
CA ASP A 249 -17.05 -0.02 22.30
C ASP A 249 -15.62 -0.09 21.74
N ILE A 250 -15.43 -0.76 20.58
CA ILE A 250 -14.14 -0.83 19.89
C ILE A 250 -13.94 0.43 19.04
N LYS A 251 -12.81 1.11 19.27
CA LYS A 251 -12.46 2.34 18.52
C LYS A 251 -12.10 2.00 17.09
N PHE A 252 -12.68 2.76 16.15
CA PHE A 252 -12.31 2.63 14.74
C PHE A 252 -12.10 3.99 14.06
N ALA A 253 -11.31 3.97 13.01
CA ALA A 253 -11.10 5.10 12.10
C ALA A 253 -11.12 4.59 10.65
N ILE A 254 -12.01 5.14 9.80
CA ILE A 254 -12.19 4.71 8.42
C ILE A 254 -11.85 5.85 7.47
N SER A 255 -10.92 5.61 6.54
CA SER A 255 -10.74 6.46 5.36
C SER A 255 -11.67 6.01 4.24
N ASN A 256 -12.41 6.94 3.63
CA ASN A 256 -13.23 6.65 2.44
C ASN A 256 -13.39 7.89 1.57
N VAL A 257 -13.84 7.69 0.34
CA VAL A 257 -14.13 8.74 -0.64
C VAL A 257 -15.63 8.87 -0.83
N THR A 258 -16.17 10.04 -0.52
CA THR A 258 -17.61 10.33 -0.63
C THR A 258 -18.02 10.84 -2.01
N HIS A 259 -17.12 11.56 -2.71
CA HIS A 259 -17.36 12.11 -4.05
C HIS A 259 -16.17 11.89 -4.96
N TYR A 260 -16.40 11.38 -6.16
CA TYR A 260 -15.37 11.15 -7.17
C TYR A 260 -15.93 11.25 -8.59
N LYS A 261 -15.43 12.19 -9.41
CA LYS A 261 -15.80 12.36 -10.83
C LYS A 261 -17.33 12.36 -11.07
N GLY A 262 -18.07 13.11 -10.26
CA GLY A 262 -19.52 13.21 -10.36
C GLY A 262 -20.31 12.04 -9.75
N LYS A 263 -19.63 11.01 -9.25
CA LYS A 263 -20.26 9.93 -8.47
C LYS A 263 -20.27 10.29 -7.00
N VAL A 264 -21.28 9.80 -6.29
CA VAL A 264 -21.46 9.98 -4.85
C VAL A 264 -21.67 8.62 -4.19
N ASN A 265 -20.92 8.35 -3.12
CA ASN A 265 -21.14 7.16 -2.29
C ASN A 265 -22.24 7.47 -1.25
N ASN A 266 -23.49 7.40 -1.69
CA ASN A 266 -24.65 7.70 -0.82
C ASN A 266 -24.76 6.74 0.35
N LEU A 267 -24.38 5.49 0.15
CA LEU A 267 -24.42 4.47 1.20
C LEU A 267 -23.51 4.86 2.37
N PHE A 268 -22.24 5.17 2.06
CA PHE A 268 -21.28 5.59 3.06
C PHE A 268 -21.64 6.95 3.69
N LEU A 269 -22.14 7.89 2.89
CA LEU A 269 -22.55 9.21 3.39
C LEU A 269 -23.70 9.13 4.40
N GLU A 270 -24.73 8.34 4.13
CA GLU A 270 -25.86 8.18 5.07
C GLU A 270 -25.40 7.47 6.36
N TRP A 271 -24.59 6.42 6.24
CA TRP A 271 -24.05 5.71 7.38
C TRP A 271 -23.13 6.60 8.24
N SER A 272 -22.26 7.41 7.63
CA SER A 272 -21.29 8.26 8.35
C SER A 272 -21.91 9.36 9.19
N LYS A 273 -23.20 9.70 8.98
CA LYS A 273 -23.93 10.69 9.79
C LYS A 273 -24.07 10.28 11.26
N HIS A 274 -23.90 9.01 11.57
CA HIS A 274 -23.96 8.48 12.93
C HIS A 274 -22.65 8.59 13.70
N TYR A 275 -21.59 9.10 13.06
CA TYR A 275 -20.22 9.12 13.56
C TYR A 275 -19.53 10.47 13.37
N ASN A 276 -18.37 10.66 13.96
CA ASN A 276 -17.53 11.83 13.73
C ASN A 276 -16.90 11.77 12.34
N SER A 277 -17.13 12.76 11.49
CA SER A 277 -16.61 12.81 10.13
C SER A 277 -15.71 14.03 9.93
N PHE A 278 -14.47 13.79 9.50
CA PHE A 278 -13.45 14.80 9.29
C PHE A 278 -13.05 14.83 7.82
N PRO A 279 -13.17 15.98 7.11
CA PRO A 279 -12.67 16.11 5.76
C PRO A 279 -11.14 16.05 5.76
N ILE A 280 -10.56 15.19 4.92
CA ILE A 280 -9.11 15.06 4.75
C ILE A 280 -8.69 15.79 3.48
N LYS A 281 -7.71 16.69 3.58
CA LYS A 281 -7.21 17.49 2.47
C LYS A 281 -6.33 16.67 1.54
N SER A 282 -6.94 15.81 0.73
CA SER A 282 -6.20 15.04 -0.27
C SER A 282 -5.87 15.90 -1.48
N ASN A 283 -4.57 16.11 -1.75
CA ASN A 283 -4.08 16.71 -2.99
C ASN A 283 -3.91 15.63 -4.08
N TYR A 284 -4.89 14.77 -4.28
CA TYR A 284 -4.91 13.82 -5.41
C TYR A 284 -5.23 14.55 -6.72
N ILE A 285 -4.36 15.48 -7.09
CA ILE A 285 -4.30 15.95 -8.47
C ILE A 285 -3.57 14.83 -9.23
N SER A 286 -4.33 14.01 -9.95
CA SER A 286 -3.74 13.10 -10.93
C SER A 286 -2.93 13.95 -11.93
N PHE A 287 -1.68 13.58 -12.18
CA PHE A 287 -0.82 14.22 -13.20
C PHE A 287 -1.44 14.19 -14.61
N HIS A 288 -2.51 13.41 -14.79
CA HIS A 288 -3.18 13.19 -16.08
C HIS A 288 -4.61 13.76 -16.15
N ASP A 289 -5.17 14.28 -15.06
CA ASP A 289 -6.55 14.77 -15.06
C ASP A 289 -6.76 15.96 -14.12
N ASN A 290 -6.55 17.16 -14.64
CA ASN A 290 -6.81 18.42 -13.94
C ASN A 290 -8.31 18.77 -13.83
N THR A 291 -9.21 17.88 -14.27
CA THR A 291 -10.66 18.11 -14.28
C THR A 291 -11.37 17.60 -13.03
N VAL A 292 -10.68 16.86 -12.15
CA VAL A 292 -11.27 16.33 -10.91
C VAL A 292 -11.43 17.44 -9.88
N LYS A 293 -12.46 18.26 -10.01
CA LYS A 293 -12.79 19.32 -9.04
C LYS A 293 -13.53 18.82 -7.79
N ASN A 294 -14.03 17.58 -7.81
CA ASN A 294 -14.83 17.00 -6.73
C ASN A 294 -14.24 15.63 -6.31
N PHE A 295 -13.19 15.65 -5.53
CA PHE A 295 -12.65 14.50 -4.81
C PHE A 295 -12.72 14.84 -3.33
N ASN A 296 -13.61 14.17 -2.58
CA ASN A 296 -13.76 14.39 -1.15
C ASN A 296 -13.40 13.10 -0.42
N GLU A 297 -12.24 13.11 0.22
CA GLU A 297 -11.80 12.06 1.14
C GLU A 297 -12.17 12.48 2.57
N VAL A 298 -12.64 11.54 3.35
CA VAL A 298 -13.03 11.74 4.75
C VAL A 298 -12.43 10.67 5.64
N LEU A 299 -12.19 11.04 6.89
CA LEU A 299 -11.93 10.12 7.97
C LEU A 299 -13.15 10.09 8.88
N VAL A 300 -13.68 8.90 9.15
CA VAL A 300 -14.84 8.71 10.05
C VAL A 300 -14.38 7.92 11.27
N THR A 301 -14.75 8.40 12.48
CA THR A 301 -14.38 7.75 13.74
C THR A 301 -15.57 7.67 14.69
N ASN A 302 -15.54 6.75 15.66
CA ASN A 302 -16.56 6.64 16.73
C ASN A 302 -16.10 7.21 18.09
N PHE A 303 -15.00 7.92 18.12
CA PHE A 303 -14.44 8.53 19.35
C PHE A 303 -14.10 9.99 19.16
#